data_640f8e4bab44e714eace4ea1ba615389
#
_entry.id   640f8e4bab44e714eace4ea1ba615389
#
_cell.length_a   1.000
_cell.length_b   1.000
_cell.length_c   1.000
_cell.angle_alpha   90.00
_cell.angle_beta   90.00
_cell.angle_gamma   90.00
#
_symmetry.space_group_name_H-M   'P 1'
#
loop_
_entity.id
_entity.type
_entity.pdbx_description
1 polymer ?
#
loop_
_entity_poly.entity_id
_entity_poly.type
_entity_poly.pdbx_seq_one_letter_code
_entity_poly.pdbx_strand_id
1 'polypeptide(L)'
;MKIDVAKIIVDLSNPNKTRAAAASANLASQIWAGSIDEATLIQWLESDDETLRATTSWAVWDAGSPPHALKRLMELGTSDKNETVRLNCLRSWIDYHPKDALRSITIANFCNDECAAISTRASNAIKSQGSHHS
;
A
#
# COMPACT_ATOMS: atom_id res chain seq x y z
N MET A 1 -0.33 26.40 3.46
CA MET A 1 -0.48 26.23 2.00
C MET A 1 -1.65 25.29 1.74
N LYS A 2 -2.57 25.73 0.90
CA LYS A 2 -3.74 24.94 0.56
C LYS A 2 -3.38 23.90 -0.52
N ILE A 3 -3.66 22.63 -0.26
CA ILE A 3 -3.39 21.57 -1.21
C ILE A 3 -4.51 21.50 -2.25
N ASP A 4 -4.12 21.45 -3.52
CA ASP A 4 -5.07 21.25 -4.62
C ASP A 4 -5.34 19.74 -4.78
N VAL A 5 -6.38 19.26 -4.12
CA VAL A 5 -6.77 17.85 -4.14
C VAL A 5 -7.11 17.38 -5.56
N ALA A 6 -7.77 18.22 -6.36
CA ALA A 6 -8.12 17.86 -7.73
C ALA A 6 -6.87 17.59 -8.58
N LYS A 7 -5.83 18.40 -8.43
CA LYS A 7 -4.57 18.20 -9.13
C LYS A 7 -3.88 16.92 -8.68
N ILE A 8 -3.87 16.64 -7.38
CA ILE A 8 -3.28 15.42 -6.83
C ILE A 8 -3.96 14.19 -7.43
N ILE A 9 -5.29 14.18 -7.48
CA ILE A 9 -6.03 13.06 -8.06
C ILE A 9 -5.64 12.84 -9.52
N VAL A 10 -5.55 13.92 -10.31
CA VAL A 10 -5.15 13.82 -11.71
C VAL A 10 -3.74 13.22 -11.84
N ASP A 11 -2.80 13.66 -11.02
CA ASP A 11 -1.42 13.18 -11.05
C ASP A 11 -1.32 11.71 -10.64
N LEU A 12 -2.04 11.32 -9.58
CA LEU A 12 -2.04 9.93 -9.08
C LEU A 12 -2.72 8.97 -10.05
N SER A 13 -3.70 9.44 -10.81
CA SER A 13 -4.45 8.63 -11.78
C SER A 13 -3.78 8.61 -13.15
N ASN A 14 -2.60 9.19 -13.29
CA ASN A 14 -1.89 9.30 -14.57
C ASN A 14 -1.45 7.91 -15.04
N PRO A 15 -1.79 7.51 -16.28
CA PRO A 15 -1.38 6.21 -16.82
C PRO A 15 0.13 6.11 -17.10
N ASN A 16 0.84 7.22 -17.13
CA ASN A 16 2.30 7.22 -17.28
C ASN A 16 2.94 6.80 -15.97
N LYS A 17 3.63 5.65 -15.95
CA LYS A 17 4.20 5.06 -14.74
C LYS A 17 5.20 5.98 -14.03
N THR A 18 6.01 6.71 -14.78
CA THR A 18 7.00 7.64 -14.21
C THR A 18 6.32 8.78 -13.47
N ARG A 19 5.27 9.35 -14.08
CA ARG A 19 4.52 10.44 -13.46
C ARG A 19 3.72 9.96 -12.25
N ALA A 20 3.12 8.79 -12.34
CA ALA A 20 2.41 8.20 -11.21
C ALA A 20 3.35 7.92 -10.04
N ALA A 21 4.56 7.43 -10.31
CA ALA A 21 5.57 7.18 -9.28
C ALA A 21 6.00 8.49 -8.61
N ALA A 22 6.23 9.54 -9.39
CA ALA A 22 6.58 10.86 -8.86
C ALA A 22 5.46 11.43 -8.01
N ALA A 23 4.21 11.29 -8.47
CA ALA A 23 3.04 11.74 -7.72
C ALA A 23 2.89 10.97 -6.41
N SER A 24 3.13 9.66 -6.42
CA SER A 24 3.09 8.82 -5.21
C SER A 24 4.15 9.26 -4.19
N ALA A 25 5.37 9.54 -4.64
CA ALA A 25 6.44 10.02 -3.76
C ALA A 25 6.10 11.39 -3.16
N ASN A 26 5.53 12.29 -3.96
CA ASN A 26 5.08 13.59 -3.48
C ASN A 26 3.94 13.44 -2.46
N LEU A 27 3.00 12.55 -2.72
CA LEU A 27 1.91 12.27 -1.77
C LEU A 27 2.45 11.72 -0.45
N ALA A 28 3.43 10.81 -0.50
CA ALA A 28 4.05 10.28 0.71
C ALA A 28 4.67 11.40 1.56
N SER A 29 5.35 12.36 0.92
CA SER A 29 5.89 13.54 1.61
C SER A 29 4.80 14.37 2.28
N GLN A 30 3.68 14.55 1.60
CA GLN A 30 2.54 15.31 2.13
C GLN A 30 1.85 14.58 3.28
N ILE A 31 1.80 13.25 3.25
CA ILE A 31 1.31 12.44 4.35
C ILE A 31 2.20 12.66 5.59
N TRP A 32 3.52 12.61 5.41
CA TRP A 32 4.47 12.88 6.49
C TRP A 32 4.30 14.28 7.08
N ALA A 33 4.02 15.27 6.24
CA ALA A 33 3.81 16.65 6.67
C ALA A 33 2.45 16.87 7.37
N GLY A 34 1.56 15.88 7.33
CA GLY A 34 0.21 16.01 7.87
C GLY A 34 -0.69 16.92 7.04
N SER A 35 -0.35 17.11 5.76
CA SER A 35 -1.06 18.04 4.87
C SER A 35 -2.31 17.45 4.24
N ILE A 36 -2.48 16.13 4.33
CA ILE A 36 -3.64 15.43 3.74
C ILE A 36 -4.38 14.70 4.85
N ASP A 37 -5.69 14.88 4.85
CA ASP A 37 -6.61 14.26 5.79
C ASP A 37 -6.61 12.73 5.56
N GLU A 38 -6.53 11.98 6.65
CA GLU A 38 -6.56 10.51 6.61
C GLU A 38 -7.83 9.98 5.95
N ALA A 39 -8.98 10.60 6.21
CA ALA A 39 -10.25 10.23 5.59
C ALA A 39 -10.19 10.33 4.06
N THR A 40 -9.48 11.32 3.54
CA THR A 40 -9.27 11.49 2.10
C THR A 40 -8.44 10.35 1.52
N LEU A 41 -7.38 9.93 2.22
CA LEU A 41 -6.54 8.80 1.79
C LEU A 41 -7.36 7.51 1.74
N ILE A 42 -8.20 7.27 2.75
CA ILE A 42 -9.08 6.09 2.78
C ILE A 42 -10.05 6.13 1.60
N GLN A 43 -10.63 7.28 1.31
CA GLN A 43 -11.52 7.46 0.18
C GLN A 43 -10.84 7.10 -1.14
N TRP A 44 -9.58 7.51 -1.32
CA TRP A 44 -8.81 7.17 -2.53
C TRP A 44 -8.45 5.69 -2.61
N LEU A 45 -8.19 5.04 -1.50
CA LEU A 45 -7.96 3.59 -1.46
C LEU A 45 -9.22 2.81 -1.82
N GLU A 46 -10.39 3.40 -1.64
CA GLU A 46 -11.68 2.79 -1.97
C GLU A 46 -12.22 3.23 -3.33
N SER A 47 -11.47 4.02 -4.10
CA SER A 47 -11.88 4.55 -5.40
C SER A 47 -12.07 3.44 -6.43
N ASP A 48 -13.01 3.64 -7.36
CA ASP A 48 -13.19 2.77 -8.51
C ASP A 48 -12.05 2.88 -9.53
N ASP A 49 -11.30 3.99 -9.49
CA ASP A 49 -10.14 4.20 -10.36
C ASP A 49 -8.96 3.38 -9.83
N GLU A 50 -8.63 2.32 -10.56
CA GLU A 50 -7.57 1.40 -10.12
C GLU A 50 -6.18 2.07 -10.09
N THR A 51 -5.91 3.01 -10.98
CA THR A 51 -4.63 3.74 -10.97
C THR A 51 -4.53 4.61 -9.72
N LEU A 52 -5.61 5.29 -9.35
CA LEU A 52 -5.66 6.08 -8.12
C LEU A 52 -5.46 5.19 -6.89
N ARG A 53 -6.13 4.03 -6.84
CA ARG A 53 -5.92 3.08 -5.73
C ARG A 53 -4.47 2.63 -5.65
N ALA A 54 -3.88 2.25 -6.78
CA ALA A 54 -2.52 1.72 -6.84
C ALA A 54 -1.49 2.74 -6.38
N THR A 55 -1.56 3.96 -6.90
CA THR A 55 -0.60 5.01 -6.54
C THR A 55 -0.79 5.49 -5.10
N THR A 56 -2.03 5.57 -4.62
CA THR A 56 -2.31 5.90 -3.23
C THR A 56 -1.79 4.81 -2.29
N SER A 57 -1.98 3.54 -2.64
CA SER A 57 -1.47 2.42 -1.83
C SER A 57 0.04 2.47 -1.69
N TRP A 58 0.73 2.84 -2.75
CA TRP A 58 2.18 2.99 -2.73
C TRP A 58 2.60 4.11 -1.77
N ALA A 59 1.94 5.27 -1.85
CA ALA A 59 2.25 6.40 -0.97
C ALA A 59 1.97 6.09 0.51
N VAL A 60 0.87 5.43 0.81
CA VAL A 60 0.50 5.05 2.18
C VAL A 60 1.52 4.07 2.75
N TRP A 61 1.91 3.05 1.98
CA TRP A 61 2.96 2.13 2.39
C TRP A 61 4.29 2.85 2.60
N ASP A 62 4.70 3.67 1.63
CA ASP A 62 5.98 4.38 1.66
C ASP A 62 6.06 5.33 2.87
N ALA A 63 4.99 6.03 3.19
CA ALA A 63 4.93 6.90 4.36
C ALA A 63 4.87 6.11 5.69
N GLY A 64 4.26 4.93 5.68
CA GLY A 64 4.08 4.14 6.89
C GLY A 64 3.12 4.77 7.90
N SER A 65 2.32 5.72 7.48
CA SER A 65 1.34 6.47 8.27
C SER A 65 0.34 7.14 7.34
N PRO A 66 -0.81 7.63 7.80
CA PRO A 66 -1.38 7.48 9.15
C PRO A 66 -1.90 6.06 9.44
N PRO A 67 -2.07 5.69 10.71
CA PRO A 67 -2.38 4.31 11.09
C PRO A 67 -3.70 3.77 10.55
N HIS A 68 -4.75 4.59 10.47
CA HIS A 68 -6.05 4.14 9.96
C HIS A 68 -6.04 3.91 8.45
N ALA A 69 -5.36 4.78 7.69
CA ALA A 69 -5.20 4.59 6.25
C ALA A 69 -4.36 3.35 5.96
N LEU A 70 -3.28 3.14 6.71
CA LEU A 70 -2.44 1.96 6.59
C LEU A 70 -3.22 0.69 6.89
N LYS A 71 -4.00 0.70 7.97
CA LYS A 71 -4.87 -0.42 8.33
C LYS A 71 -5.88 -0.71 7.22
N ARG A 72 -6.47 0.34 6.63
CA ARG A 72 -7.45 0.17 5.55
C ARG A 72 -6.81 -0.46 4.31
N LEU A 73 -5.59 -0.05 3.97
CA LEU A 73 -4.83 -0.69 2.90
C LEU A 73 -4.63 -2.17 3.19
N MET A 74 -4.28 -2.52 4.41
CA MET A 74 -4.07 -3.91 4.82
C MET A 74 -5.35 -4.73 4.75
N GLU A 75 -6.51 -4.11 5.03
CA GLU A 75 -7.80 -4.79 4.94
C GLU A 75 -8.28 -4.99 3.50
N LEU A 76 -8.18 -3.96 2.67
CA LEU A 76 -8.68 -3.97 1.30
C LEU A 76 -7.75 -4.68 0.33
N GLY A 77 -6.44 -4.55 0.56
CA GLY A 77 -5.44 -4.94 -0.43
C GLY A 77 -5.31 -6.44 -0.67
N THR A 78 -5.74 -7.27 0.29
CA THR A 78 -5.62 -8.73 0.14
C THR A 78 -6.44 -9.26 -1.01
N SER A 79 -7.54 -8.61 -1.35
CA SER A 79 -8.46 -9.05 -2.39
C SER A 79 -8.61 -8.06 -3.55
N ASP A 80 -7.74 -7.05 -3.62
CA ASP A 80 -7.80 -6.07 -4.70
C ASP A 80 -7.42 -6.72 -6.03
N LYS A 81 -8.15 -6.37 -7.09
CA LYS A 81 -7.87 -6.87 -8.44
C LYS A 81 -6.54 -6.37 -8.98
N ASN A 82 -6.08 -5.22 -8.52
CA ASN A 82 -4.83 -4.61 -8.99
C ASN A 82 -3.65 -5.20 -8.22
N GLU A 83 -2.67 -5.73 -8.94
CA GLU A 83 -1.50 -6.36 -8.34
C GLU A 83 -0.62 -5.39 -7.55
N THR A 84 -0.58 -4.10 -7.95
CA THR A 84 0.19 -3.09 -7.23
C THR A 84 -0.41 -2.83 -5.85
N VAL A 85 -1.75 -2.76 -5.75
CA VAL A 85 -2.43 -2.62 -4.47
C VAL A 85 -2.15 -3.84 -3.58
N ARG A 86 -2.24 -5.05 -4.15
CA ARG A 86 -1.94 -6.29 -3.41
C ARG A 86 -0.49 -6.29 -2.92
N LEU A 87 0.45 -5.88 -3.76
CA LEU A 87 1.87 -5.82 -3.39
C LEU A 87 2.11 -4.84 -2.24
N ASN A 88 1.53 -3.64 -2.30
CA ASN A 88 1.70 -2.64 -1.25
C ASN A 88 0.98 -3.05 0.04
N CYS A 89 -0.11 -3.79 -0.06
CA CYS A 89 -0.76 -4.42 1.08
C CYS A 89 0.19 -5.42 1.77
N LEU A 90 0.79 -6.32 0.99
CA LEU A 90 1.75 -7.29 1.51
C LEU A 90 2.95 -6.61 2.16
N ARG A 91 3.52 -5.60 1.50
CA ARG A 91 4.62 -4.82 2.04
C ARG A 91 4.27 -4.19 3.39
N SER A 92 3.05 -3.70 3.51
CA SER A 92 2.57 -3.11 4.76
C SER A 92 2.47 -4.16 5.88
N TRP A 93 1.99 -5.36 5.57
CA TRP A 93 1.95 -6.47 6.51
C TRP A 93 3.36 -6.87 6.96
N ILE A 94 4.33 -6.82 6.07
CA ILE A 94 5.72 -7.18 6.39
C ILE A 94 6.38 -6.10 7.25
N ASP A 95 6.21 -4.82 6.86
CA ASP A 95 6.98 -3.73 7.42
C ASP A 95 6.35 -3.09 8.65
N TYR A 96 5.02 -3.02 8.71
CA TYR A 96 4.32 -2.22 9.73
C TYR A 96 3.31 -2.98 10.56
N HIS A 97 3.17 -4.30 10.31
CA HIS A 97 2.13 -5.03 10.99
C HIS A 97 2.31 -5.01 12.50
N PRO A 98 1.24 -4.94 13.28
CA PRO A 98 1.31 -5.33 14.67
C PRO A 98 1.62 -6.84 14.73
N LYS A 99 2.36 -7.27 15.75
CA LYS A 99 2.67 -8.70 15.94
C LYS A 99 1.41 -9.41 16.41
N ASP A 100 0.54 -9.74 15.49
CA ASP A 100 -0.69 -10.48 15.81
C ASP A 100 -0.76 -11.78 15.01
N ALA A 101 -1.71 -12.63 15.37
CA ALA A 101 -1.87 -13.94 14.75
C ALA A 101 -2.26 -13.85 13.26
N LEU A 102 -2.90 -12.76 12.85
CA LEU A 102 -3.36 -12.60 11.46
C LEU A 102 -2.22 -12.36 10.49
N ARG A 103 -1.09 -11.84 10.96
CA ARG A 103 0.05 -11.56 10.12
C ARG A 103 0.54 -12.79 9.36
N SER A 104 0.84 -13.85 10.08
CA SER A 104 1.38 -15.07 9.49
C SER A 104 0.39 -15.70 8.51
N ILE A 105 -0.89 -15.72 8.86
CA ILE A 105 -1.95 -16.25 7.99
C ILE A 105 -2.06 -15.42 6.72
N THR A 106 -2.06 -14.10 6.86
CA THR A 106 -2.20 -13.19 5.72
C THR A 106 -1.01 -13.30 4.77
N ILE A 107 0.22 -13.30 5.31
CA ILE A 107 1.42 -13.44 4.49
C ILE A 107 1.43 -14.81 3.80
N ALA A 108 1.03 -15.87 4.49
CA ALA A 108 0.95 -17.20 3.90
C ALA A 108 -0.03 -17.25 2.71
N ASN A 109 -1.15 -16.54 2.80
CA ASN A 109 -2.11 -16.45 1.71
C ASN A 109 -1.51 -15.79 0.45
N PHE A 110 -0.63 -14.79 0.63
CA PHE A 110 0.04 -14.16 -0.49
C PHE A 110 1.03 -15.07 -1.21
N CYS A 111 1.49 -16.15 -0.58
CA CYS A 111 2.37 -17.13 -1.23
C CYS A 111 1.70 -17.78 -2.44
N ASN A 112 0.38 -17.78 -2.49
CA ASN A 112 -0.42 -18.35 -3.58
C ASN A 112 -0.86 -17.30 -4.61
N ASP A 113 -0.36 -16.07 -4.50
CA ASP A 113 -0.74 -15.01 -5.43
C ASP A 113 -0.26 -15.35 -6.85
N GLU A 114 -1.11 -15.09 -7.84
CA GLU A 114 -0.79 -15.32 -9.25
C GLU A 114 0.36 -14.44 -9.75
N CYS A 115 0.60 -13.30 -9.10
CA CYS A 115 1.72 -12.42 -9.43
C CYS A 115 3.00 -12.97 -8.77
N ALA A 116 3.98 -13.35 -9.58
CA ALA A 116 5.23 -13.94 -9.09
C ALA A 116 5.99 -13.02 -8.14
N ALA A 117 5.97 -11.70 -8.37
CA ALA A 117 6.63 -10.74 -7.50
C ALA A 117 6.03 -10.76 -6.09
N ILE A 118 4.71 -10.92 -5.99
CA ILE A 118 4.00 -10.97 -4.71
C ILE A 118 4.25 -12.31 -4.01
N SER A 119 4.07 -13.42 -4.71
CA SER A 119 4.25 -14.75 -4.11
C SER A 119 5.68 -14.98 -3.64
N THR A 120 6.67 -14.51 -4.41
CA THR A 120 8.09 -14.62 -4.04
C THR A 120 8.40 -13.79 -2.80
N ARG A 121 7.89 -12.55 -2.74
CA ARG A 121 8.11 -11.68 -1.58
C ARG A 121 7.50 -12.26 -0.32
N ALA A 122 6.31 -12.82 -0.42
CA ALA A 122 5.64 -13.47 0.72
C ALA A 122 6.42 -14.69 1.20
N SER A 123 6.88 -15.53 0.27
CA SER A 123 7.68 -16.72 0.60
C SER A 123 8.99 -16.34 1.29
N ASN A 124 9.66 -15.30 0.81
CA ASN A 124 10.90 -14.81 1.40
C ASN A 124 10.66 -14.25 2.81
N ALA A 125 9.55 -13.55 3.03
CA ALA A 125 9.21 -13.04 4.35
C ALA A 125 9.01 -14.17 5.36
N ILE A 126 8.38 -15.26 4.96
CA ILE A 126 8.18 -16.43 5.81
C ILE A 126 9.51 -17.12 6.11
N LYS A 127 10.37 -17.26 5.11
CA LYS A 127 11.70 -17.86 5.30
C LYS A 127 12.56 -17.04 6.26
N SER A 128 12.51 -15.70 6.15
CA SER A 128 13.23 -14.82 7.08
C SER A 128 12.77 -15.00 8.51
N GLN A 129 11.47 -15.18 8.73
CA GLN A 129 10.95 -15.45 10.07
C GLN A 129 11.45 -16.78 10.62
N GLY A 130 11.47 -17.82 9.77
CA GLY A 130 11.96 -19.13 10.16
C GLY A 130 13.42 -19.13 10.59
N SER A 131 14.27 -18.33 9.94
CA SER A 131 15.70 -18.26 10.23
C SER A 131 16.00 -17.59 11.57
N HIS A 132 15.08 -16.83 12.15
CA HIS A 132 15.27 -16.20 13.45
C HIS A 132 15.03 -17.13 14.63
N HIS A 133 14.53 -18.33 14.38
CA HIS A 133 14.20 -19.32 15.42
C HIS A 133 15.19 -20.47 15.49
N SER A 134 16.22 -20.40 14.72
CA SER A 134 17.25 -21.46 14.74
C SER A 134 18.29 -21.27 15.82
#